data_0f866a22bb598cea679ace2f0c527fdc
#
_entry.id   0f866a22bb598cea679ace2f0c527fdc
#
_cell.length_a   1.000
_cell.length_b   1.000
_cell.length_c   1.000
_cell.angle_alpha   90.00
_cell.angle_beta   90.00
_cell.angle_gamma   90.00
#
_symmetry.space_group_name_H-M   'P 1'
#
loop_
_entity.id
_entity.type
_entity.pdbx_description
1 polymer ?
#
loop_
_entity_poly.entity_id
_entity_poly.type
_entity_poly.pdbx_seq_one_letter_code
_entity_poly.pdbx_strand_id
1 'polypeptide(L)'
;MLILTMIIAALTLIERRILALIQRRVGPQFVGYKGRLQYIADALKLFTKGALIPEEANKFWFITIPSIVAALCYSLWMNSVWGPSLCLFEIEYNLVYVSLFSILFSFCVILTGYFSRNKYAMLGAIRCCLVTLNLELFMGLMVLNVTLFTGSFSFLPVVTIQETIWLFFTFFGLIGLVSMIFLLETSRAPFDLSEAESELVGGYTVEYGGFYFGLYYLGEYLHLFFFSLVISVLFFGGWELPNFLIFFLLHLYDLNSFFSL
;
A
#
# COMPACT_ATOMS: atom_id res chain seq x y z
N MET A 1 0.60 9.90 -13.03
CA MET A 1 1.57 9.97 -11.93
C MET A 1 1.33 11.15 -10.99
N LEU A 2 1.30 12.43 -11.45
CA LEU A 2 1.06 13.59 -10.57
C LEU A 2 -0.26 13.52 -9.78
N ILE A 3 -1.34 13.06 -10.40
CA ILE A 3 -2.63 12.89 -9.73
C ILE A 3 -2.52 11.87 -8.59
N LEU A 4 -1.82 10.77 -8.84
CA LEU A 4 -1.60 9.71 -7.85
C LEU A 4 -0.81 10.23 -6.63
N THR A 5 0.28 10.98 -6.87
CA THR A 5 1.04 11.60 -5.75
C THR A 5 0.19 12.55 -4.93
N MET A 6 -0.69 13.32 -5.59
CA MET A 6 -1.62 14.23 -4.88
C MET A 6 -2.65 13.46 -4.04
N ILE A 7 -3.18 12.35 -4.56
CA ILE A 7 -4.11 11.49 -3.82
C ILE A 7 -3.42 10.92 -2.58
N ILE A 8 -2.19 10.41 -2.73
CA ILE A 8 -1.42 9.85 -1.62
C ILE A 8 -1.12 10.91 -0.57
N ALA A 9 -0.68 12.10 -1.00
CA ALA A 9 -0.46 13.21 -0.08
C ALA A 9 -1.74 13.61 0.66
N ALA A 10 -2.91 13.55 0.02
CA ALA A 10 -4.19 13.77 0.68
C ALA A 10 -4.55 12.63 1.67
N LEU A 11 -4.19 11.37 1.37
CA LEU A 11 -4.39 10.24 2.28
C LEU A 11 -3.64 10.42 3.60
N THR A 12 -2.41 10.91 3.59
CA THR A 12 -1.66 11.18 4.83
C THR A 12 -2.38 12.21 5.73
N LEU A 13 -3.04 13.19 5.13
CA LEU A 13 -3.85 14.16 5.85
C LEU A 13 -5.10 13.52 6.47
N ILE A 14 -5.76 12.63 5.74
CA ILE A 14 -6.95 11.90 6.21
C ILE A 14 -6.56 11.02 7.39
N GLU A 15 -5.46 10.27 7.28
CA GLU A 15 -4.94 9.42 8.35
C GLU A 15 -4.70 10.22 9.64
N ARG A 16 -3.99 11.36 9.57
CA ARG A 16 -3.76 12.23 10.72
C ARG A 16 -5.05 12.75 11.36
N ARG A 17 -6.09 12.99 10.56
CA ARG A 17 -7.41 13.40 11.08
C ARG A 17 -8.12 12.26 11.78
N ILE A 18 -8.11 11.07 11.20
CA ILE A 18 -8.73 9.88 11.80
C ILE A 18 -8.05 9.56 13.13
N LEU A 19 -6.72 9.55 13.17
CA LEU A 19 -5.96 9.34 14.40
C LEU A 19 -6.26 10.40 15.46
N ALA A 20 -6.39 11.66 15.06
CA ALA A 20 -6.76 12.73 15.98
C ALA A 20 -8.16 12.52 16.58
N LEU A 21 -9.15 12.10 15.77
CA LEU A 21 -10.50 11.76 16.24
C LEU A 21 -10.48 10.61 17.24
N ILE A 22 -9.73 9.54 16.97
CA ILE A 22 -9.56 8.38 17.87
C ILE A 22 -8.93 8.82 19.19
N GLN A 23 -7.92 9.69 19.13
CA GLN A 23 -7.21 10.23 20.30
C GLN A 23 -7.95 11.39 20.99
N ARG A 24 -9.18 11.73 20.57
CA ARG A 24 -9.99 12.83 21.10
C ARG A 24 -9.29 14.19 21.08
N ARG A 25 -8.46 14.43 20.07
CA ARG A 25 -7.77 15.71 19.82
C ARG A 25 -8.12 16.26 18.43
N VAL A 26 -7.80 17.53 18.22
CA VAL A 26 -8.02 18.18 16.92
C VAL A 26 -6.81 17.97 16.02
N GLY A 27 -7.04 17.52 14.79
CA GLY A 27 -6.00 17.36 13.77
C GLY A 27 -5.49 18.70 13.21
N PRO A 28 -4.71 18.69 12.10
CA PRO A 28 -4.17 19.91 11.50
C PRO A 28 -5.28 20.91 11.13
N GLN A 29 -5.15 22.17 11.58
CA GLN A 29 -6.17 23.23 11.34
C GLN A 29 -5.60 24.49 10.72
N PHE A 30 -4.31 24.83 10.96
CA PHE A 30 -3.76 26.15 10.69
C PHE A 30 -3.36 26.41 9.24
N VAL A 31 -2.98 25.38 8.48
CA VAL A 31 -2.50 25.53 7.11
C VAL A 31 -3.65 25.45 6.12
N GLY A 32 -4.11 26.58 5.60
CA GLY A 32 -5.28 26.67 4.74
C GLY A 32 -6.60 26.49 5.50
N TYR A 33 -7.72 26.50 4.75
CA TYR A 33 -9.04 26.34 5.37
C TYR A 33 -9.17 24.95 6.04
N LYS A 34 -9.32 24.94 7.37
CA LYS A 34 -9.38 23.70 8.17
C LYS A 34 -8.21 22.74 7.92
N GLY A 35 -7.00 23.25 7.68
CA GLY A 35 -5.80 22.44 7.51
C GLY A 35 -5.74 21.62 6.21
N ARG A 36 -6.53 21.96 5.17
CA ARG A 36 -6.56 21.20 3.91
C ARG A 36 -5.28 21.28 3.10
N LEU A 37 -4.48 22.33 3.26
CA LEU A 37 -3.21 22.51 2.53
C LEU A 37 -2.00 21.96 3.29
N GLN A 38 -2.20 21.27 4.41
CA GLN A 38 -1.10 20.75 5.23
C GLN A 38 -0.19 19.78 4.45
N TYR A 39 -0.74 18.94 3.57
CA TYR A 39 0.05 18.00 2.77
C TYR A 39 1.02 18.70 1.81
N ILE A 40 0.65 19.88 1.28
CA ILE A 40 1.53 20.70 0.43
C ILE A 40 2.65 21.30 1.26
N ALA A 41 2.33 21.80 2.47
CA ALA A 41 3.34 22.35 3.37
C ALA A 41 4.35 21.29 3.81
N ASP A 42 3.89 20.06 4.08
CA ASP A 42 4.76 18.94 4.44
C ASP A 42 5.68 18.55 3.28
N ALA A 43 5.16 18.51 2.03
CA ALA A 43 5.96 18.26 0.84
C ALA A 43 7.03 19.37 0.64
N LEU A 44 6.63 20.64 0.71
CA LEU A 44 7.56 21.76 0.57
C LEU A 44 8.65 21.73 1.64
N LYS A 45 8.29 21.37 2.89
CA LYS A 45 9.27 21.19 3.97
C LYS A 45 10.33 20.15 3.63
N LEU A 46 9.92 18.99 3.07
CA LEU A 46 10.85 17.93 2.67
C LEU A 46 11.76 18.37 1.51
N PHE A 47 11.24 19.14 0.56
CA PHE A 47 12.03 19.68 -0.55
C PHE A 47 13.04 20.76 -0.12
N THR A 48 12.67 21.60 0.85
CA THR A 48 13.55 22.69 1.31
C THR A 48 14.57 22.22 2.34
N LYS A 49 14.34 21.09 3.02
CA LYS A 49 15.27 20.53 3.99
C LYS A 49 16.48 19.93 3.29
N GLY A 50 17.66 20.44 3.58
CA GLY A 50 18.94 19.89 3.08
C GLY A 50 19.10 18.42 3.48
N ALA A 51 19.52 17.59 2.55
CA ALA A 51 19.87 16.19 2.81
C ALA A 51 21.34 16.10 3.19
N LEU A 52 21.61 15.56 4.37
CA LEU A 52 22.96 15.25 4.84
C LEU A 52 23.29 13.82 4.44
N ILE A 53 24.43 13.63 3.79
CA ILE A 53 24.94 12.30 3.42
C ILE A 53 26.06 11.95 4.39
N PRO A 54 25.98 10.83 5.13
CA PRO A 54 27.05 10.38 6.01
C PRO A 54 28.37 10.20 5.23
N GLU A 55 29.48 10.56 5.84
CA GLU A 55 30.80 10.48 5.20
C GLU A 55 31.20 9.04 4.85
N GLU A 56 30.80 8.08 5.69
CA GLU A 56 31.09 6.65 5.53
C GLU A 56 30.17 5.96 4.52
N ALA A 57 29.03 6.60 4.15
CA ALA A 57 28.06 6.03 3.23
C ALA A 57 28.56 6.04 1.78
N ASN A 58 28.17 5.03 1.02
CA ASN A 58 28.41 5.04 -0.42
C ASN A 58 27.45 6.02 -1.10
N LYS A 59 27.96 7.23 -1.43
CA LYS A 59 27.17 8.37 -1.94
C LYS A 59 26.31 8.02 -3.16
N PHE A 60 26.84 7.24 -4.09
CA PHE A 60 26.11 6.87 -5.31
C PHE A 60 24.87 6.04 -4.98
N TRP A 61 25.03 4.95 -4.25
CA TRP A 61 23.90 4.07 -3.90
C TRP A 61 22.94 4.71 -2.90
N PHE A 62 23.45 5.50 -1.96
CA PHE A 62 22.64 6.23 -1.00
C PHE A 62 21.64 7.17 -1.68
N ILE A 63 22.02 7.80 -2.78
CA ILE A 63 21.16 8.71 -3.57
C ILE A 63 20.23 7.95 -4.50
N THR A 64 20.71 6.87 -5.12
CA THR A 64 19.95 6.17 -6.18
C THR A 64 18.87 5.24 -5.65
N ILE A 65 19.09 4.57 -4.50
CA ILE A 65 18.14 3.58 -3.98
C ILE A 65 16.75 4.18 -3.67
N PRO A 66 16.60 5.34 -3.01
CA PRO A 66 15.29 5.94 -2.79
C PRO A 66 14.51 6.20 -4.08
N SER A 67 15.24 6.60 -5.12
CA SER A 67 14.65 6.82 -6.44
C SER A 67 14.18 5.53 -7.10
N ILE A 68 14.94 4.43 -6.92
CA ILE A 68 14.56 3.10 -7.41
C ILE A 68 13.32 2.61 -6.67
N VAL A 69 13.26 2.77 -5.34
CA VAL A 69 12.09 2.40 -4.53
C VAL A 69 10.82 3.11 -5.02
N ALA A 70 10.90 4.43 -5.20
CA ALA A 70 9.78 5.19 -5.74
C ALA A 70 9.38 4.72 -7.15
N ALA A 71 10.35 4.46 -8.03
CA ALA A 71 10.10 3.97 -9.39
C ALA A 71 9.42 2.59 -9.40
N LEU A 72 9.83 1.66 -8.53
CA LEU A 72 9.20 0.35 -8.37
C LEU A 72 7.74 0.48 -7.93
N CYS A 73 7.45 1.33 -6.94
CA CYS A 73 6.08 1.56 -6.49
C CYS A 73 5.21 2.20 -7.57
N TYR A 74 5.75 3.12 -8.37
CA TYR A 74 5.01 3.67 -9.51
C TYR A 74 4.77 2.64 -10.61
N SER A 75 5.70 1.72 -10.85
CA SER A 75 5.52 0.65 -11.84
C SER A 75 4.41 -0.33 -11.46
N LEU A 76 4.23 -0.61 -10.16
CA LEU A 76 3.07 -1.36 -9.67
C LEU A 76 1.74 -0.70 -10.09
N TRP A 77 1.65 0.62 -9.96
CA TRP A 77 0.45 1.37 -10.35
C TRP A 77 0.17 1.38 -11.85
N MET A 78 1.19 1.19 -12.69
CA MET A 78 0.98 1.02 -14.13
C MET A 78 0.18 -0.23 -14.48
N ASN A 79 0.26 -1.26 -13.62
CA ASN A 79 -0.46 -2.52 -13.76
C ASN A 79 -1.83 -2.53 -13.05
N SER A 80 -2.27 -1.39 -12.51
CA SER A 80 -3.56 -1.30 -11.84
C SER A 80 -4.72 -1.32 -12.83
N VAL A 81 -5.76 -2.09 -12.49
CA VAL A 81 -6.99 -2.20 -13.26
C VAL A 81 -8.10 -1.50 -12.50
N TRP A 82 -8.74 -0.52 -13.13
CA TRP A 82 -9.78 0.32 -12.54
C TRP A 82 -11.17 0.07 -13.10
N GLY A 83 -11.26 -0.75 -14.14
CA GLY A 83 -12.50 -1.09 -14.83
C GLY A 83 -12.24 -1.97 -16.05
N PRO A 84 -13.29 -2.50 -16.71
CA PRO A 84 -13.15 -3.44 -17.81
C PRO A 84 -12.36 -2.89 -19.02
N SER A 85 -12.38 -1.56 -19.21
CA SER A 85 -11.64 -0.86 -20.28
C SER A 85 -10.63 0.16 -19.74
N LEU A 86 -10.47 0.27 -18.40
CA LEU A 86 -9.61 1.25 -17.73
C LEU A 86 -8.39 0.55 -17.13
N CYS A 87 -7.61 -0.12 -17.97
CA CYS A 87 -6.30 -0.64 -17.65
C CYS A 87 -5.25 0.09 -18.49
N LEU A 88 -4.13 0.47 -17.87
CA LEU A 88 -3.02 1.10 -18.59
C LEU A 88 -2.25 0.08 -19.41
N PHE A 89 -2.03 -1.11 -18.86
CA PHE A 89 -1.39 -2.24 -19.53
C PHE A 89 -2.12 -3.53 -19.15
N GLU A 90 -2.57 -4.26 -20.16
CA GLU A 90 -3.12 -5.62 -19.97
C GLU A 90 -1.97 -6.62 -19.99
N ILE A 91 -1.64 -7.14 -18.83
CA ILE A 91 -0.64 -8.20 -18.66
C ILE A 91 -1.39 -9.48 -18.29
N GLU A 92 -1.13 -10.58 -19.00
CA GLU A 92 -1.77 -11.88 -18.70
C GLU A 92 -1.41 -12.40 -17.30
N TYR A 93 -0.25 -12.01 -16.76
CA TYR A 93 0.30 -12.46 -15.47
C TYR A 93 0.35 -11.33 -14.42
N ASN A 94 -0.73 -10.56 -14.30
CA ASN A 94 -0.78 -9.40 -13.39
C ASN A 94 -0.46 -9.75 -11.93
N LEU A 95 -0.99 -10.87 -11.42
CA LEU A 95 -0.77 -11.31 -10.05
C LEU A 95 0.69 -11.70 -9.78
N VAL A 96 1.33 -12.34 -10.76
CA VAL A 96 2.76 -12.68 -10.66
C VAL A 96 3.63 -11.41 -10.73
N TYR A 97 3.22 -10.44 -11.55
CA TYR A 97 3.90 -9.14 -11.62
C TYR A 97 3.89 -8.43 -10.27
N VAL A 98 2.76 -8.41 -9.58
CA VAL A 98 2.64 -7.80 -8.25
C VAL A 98 3.60 -8.45 -7.26
N SER A 99 3.65 -9.79 -7.19
CA SER A 99 4.55 -10.49 -6.28
C SER A 99 6.03 -10.27 -6.60
N LEU A 100 6.41 -10.20 -7.88
CA LEU A 100 7.79 -9.89 -8.26
C LEU A 100 8.23 -8.49 -7.81
N PHE A 101 7.35 -7.49 -7.92
CA PHE A 101 7.70 -6.12 -7.53
C PHE A 101 7.75 -5.93 -6.01
N SER A 102 6.95 -6.67 -5.22
CA SER A 102 7.04 -6.64 -3.76
C SER A 102 8.37 -7.27 -3.28
N ILE A 103 8.82 -8.36 -3.91
CA ILE A 103 10.16 -8.93 -3.66
C ILE A 103 11.27 -7.91 -3.98
N LEU A 104 11.20 -7.23 -5.11
CA LEU A 104 12.19 -6.22 -5.48
C LEU A 104 12.19 -5.03 -4.50
N PHE A 105 11.02 -4.63 -4.02
CA PHE A 105 10.90 -3.59 -2.99
C PHE A 105 11.63 -4.00 -1.71
N SER A 106 11.43 -5.22 -1.20
CA SER A 106 12.09 -5.73 -0.01
C SER A 106 13.62 -5.79 -0.17
N PHE A 107 14.11 -6.17 -1.35
CA PHE A 107 15.55 -6.10 -1.66
C PHE A 107 16.09 -4.68 -1.61
N CYS A 108 15.36 -3.69 -2.11
CA CYS A 108 15.78 -2.30 -2.02
C CYS A 108 15.88 -1.82 -0.58
N VAL A 109 14.98 -2.25 0.31
CA VAL A 109 15.03 -1.93 1.74
C VAL A 109 16.32 -2.48 2.39
N ILE A 110 16.73 -3.71 2.06
CA ILE A 110 18.01 -4.25 2.55
C ILE A 110 19.18 -3.38 2.08
N LEU A 111 19.20 -3.03 0.80
CA LEU A 111 20.26 -2.21 0.22
C LEU A 111 20.35 -0.84 0.88
N THR A 112 19.20 -0.24 1.31
CA THR A 112 19.22 1.03 2.04
C THR A 112 19.96 0.91 3.35
N GLY A 113 19.65 -0.13 4.14
CA GLY A 113 20.35 -0.39 5.40
C GLY A 113 21.85 -0.66 5.21
N TYR A 114 22.21 -1.41 4.17
CA TYR A 114 23.61 -1.74 3.89
C TYR A 114 24.44 -0.51 3.48
N PHE A 115 23.92 0.33 2.59
CA PHE A 115 24.67 1.48 2.06
C PHE A 115 24.66 2.71 2.98
N SER A 116 23.76 2.77 3.97
CA SER A 116 23.81 3.78 5.03
C SER A 116 24.97 3.59 6.00
N ARG A 117 25.57 2.40 6.06
CA ARG A 117 26.66 2.01 6.97
C ARG A 117 26.40 2.24 8.46
N ASN A 118 25.14 2.40 8.83
CA ASN A 118 24.72 2.49 10.22
C ASN A 118 24.28 1.11 10.73
N LYS A 119 24.74 0.71 11.91
CA LYS A 119 24.39 -0.58 12.53
C LYS A 119 22.88 -0.71 12.80
N TYR A 120 22.24 0.36 13.26
CA TYR A 120 20.80 0.37 13.53
C TYR A 120 19.97 0.28 12.25
N ALA A 121 20.36 1.01 11.22
CA ALA A 121 19.71 0.93 9.92
C ALA A 121 19.82 -0.46 9.29
N MET A 122 20.98 -1.11 9.42
CA MET A 122 21.20 -2.48 8.95
C MET A 122 20.34 -3.50 9.70
N LEU A 123 20.22 -3.38 11.03
CA LEU A 123 19.34 -4.24 11.83
C LEU A 123 17.85 -4.05 11.44
N GLY A 124 17.41 -2.79 11.26
CA GLY A 124 16.06 -2.48 10.79
C GLY A 124 15.76 -3.07 9.42
N ALA A 125 16.69 -2.94 8.48
CA ALA A 125 16.57 -3.49 7.13
C ALA A 125 16.49 -5.02 7.13
N ILE A 126 17.29 -5.71 7.93
CA ILE A 126 17.25 -7.17 8.06
C ILE A 126 15.90 -7.63 8.66
N ARG A 127 15.42 -6.96 9.70
CA ARG A 127 14.10 -7.28 10.30
C ARG A 127 12.97 -7.09 9.29
N CYS A 128 12.97 -5.98 8.56
CA CYS A 128 11.99 -5.72 7.50
C CYS A 128 12.01 -6.81 6.44
N CYS A 129 13.19 -7.16 5.94
CA CYS A 129 13.35 -8.19 4.92
C CYS A 129 12.86 -9.56 5.37
N LEU A 130 13.17 -9.99 6.60
CA LEU A 130 12.71 -11.27 7.13
C LEU A 130 11.18 -11.33 7.21
N VAL A 131 10.54 -10.24 7.60
CA VAL A 131 9.07 -10.15 7.66
C VAL A 131 8.49 -10.20 6.24
N THR A 132 8.97 -9.37 5.32
CA THR A 132 8.44 -9.30 3.95
C THR A 132 8.65 -10.60 3.17
N LEU A 133 9.82 -11.25 3.26
CA LEU A 133 10.07 -12.55 2.61
C LEU A 133 9.11 -13.64 3.11
N ASN A 134 8.84 -13.70 4.41
CA ASN A 134 7.87 -14.65 4.94
C ASN A 134 6.45 -14.35 4.44
N LEU A 135 6.09 -13.06 4.37
CA LEU A 135 4.77 -12.64 3.88
C LEU A 135 4.55 -13.00 2.43
N GLU A 136 5.57 -12.89 1.60
CA GLU A 136 5.46 -13.23 0.19
C GLU A 136 5.13 -14.69 -0.06
N LEU A 137 5.60 -15.60 0.80
CA LEU A 137 5.18 -17.00 0.75
C LEU A 137 3.66 -17.13 1.00
N PHE A 138 3.13 -16.43 1.98
CA PHE A 138 1.70 -16.45 2.28
C PHE A 138 0.88 -15.75 1.18
N MET A 139 1.35 -14.62 0.67
CA MET A 139 0.72 -13.93 -0.46
C MET A 139 0.72 -14.82 -1.71
N GLY A 140 1.83 -15.48 -2.01
CA GLY A 140 1.93 -16.44 -3.13
C GLY A 140 0.92 -17.58 -3.01
N LEU A 141 0.76 -18.17 -1.81
CA LEU A 141 -0.24 -19.21 -1.57
C LEU A 141 -1.68 -18.68 -1.72
N MET A 142 -1.95 -17.45 -1.29
CA MET A 142 -3.27 -16.81 -1.47
C MET A 142 -3.57 -16.57 -2.94
N VAL A 143 -2.61 -16.03 -3.69
CA VAL A 143 -2.72 -15.84 -5.14
C VAL A 143 -2.97 -17.17 -5.84
N LEU A 144 -2.25 -18.23 -5.49
CA LEU A 144 -2.44 -19.57 -6.04
C LEU A 144 -3.86 -20.12 -5.76
N ASN A 145 -4.39 -19.93 -4.55
CA ASN A 145 -5.76 -20.35 -4.24
C ASN A 145 -6.79 -19.63 -5.13
N VAL A 146 -6.62 -18.31 -5.31
CA VAL A 146 -7.50 -17.52 -6.18
C VAL A 146 -7.35 -17.96 -7.64
N THR A 147 -6.13 -18.15 -8.14
CA THR A 147 -5.88 -18.56 -9.53
C THR A 147 -6.35 -19.98 -9.83
N LEU A 148 -6.27 -20.92 -8.89
CA LEU A 148 -6.84 -22.25 -9.03
C LEU A 148 -8.37 -22.22 -9.16
N PHE A 149 -9.01 -21.28 -8.47
CA PHE A 149 -10.46 -21.11 -8.55
C PHE A 149 -10.89 -20.42 -9.85
N THR A 150 -10.14 -19.39 -10.29
CA THR A 150 -10.46 -18.59 -11.47
C THR A 150 -9.87 -19.10 -12.77
N GLY A 151 -8.85 -19.96 -12.71
CA GLY A 151 -8.12 -20.49 -13.87
C GLY A 151 -7.24 -19.48 -14.60
N SER A 152 -7.02 -18.28 -14.02
CA SER A 152 -6.26 -17.21 -14.67
C SER A 152 -5.42 -16.40 -13.67
N PHE A 153 -4.30 -15.81 -14.16
CA PHE A 153 -3.43 -14.93 -13.39
C PHE A 153 -3.69 -13.43 -13.62
N SER A 154 -4.69 -13.09 -14.44
CA SER A 154 -5.05 -11.72 -14.73
C SER A 154 -6.20 -11.23 -13.82
N PHE A 155 -6.26 -9.92 -13.54
CA PHE A 155 -7.29 -9.34 -12.67
C PHE A 155 -8.70 -9.39 -13.28
N LEU A 156 -8.84 -9.21 -14.60
CA LEU A 156 -10.14 -9.15 -15.25
C LEU A 156 -10.99 -10.42 -15.05
N PRO A 157 -10.49 -11.64 -15.35
CA PRO A 157 -11.26 -12.87 -15.11
C PRO A 157 -11.57 -13.11 -13.62
N VAL A 158 -10.70 -12.65 -12.71
CA VAL A 158 -10.96 -12.73 -11.27
C VAL A 158 -12.19 -11.90 -10.90
N VAL A 159 -12.34 -10.71 -11.48
CA VAL A 159 -13.49 -9.84 -11.23
C VAL A 159 -14.76 -10.40 -11.89
N THR A 160 -14.70 -10.87 -13.13
CA THR A 160 -15.90 -11.40 -13.83
C THR A 160 -16.51 -12.61 -13.13
N ILE A 161 -15.70 -13.48 -12.53
CA ILE A 161 -16.22 -14.61 -11.74
C ILE A 161 -16.95 -14.12 -10.49
N GLN A 162 -16.54 -13.00 -9.92
CA GLN A 162 -17.15 -12.41 -8.72
C GLN A 162 -18.49 -11.69 -8.96
N GLU A 163 -18.94 -11.54 -10.22
CA GLU A 163 -20.29 -11.04 -10.55
C GLU A 163 -21.41 -11.87 -9.89
N THR A 164 -21.18 -13.15 -9.66
CA THR A 164 -22.15 -14.03 -9.00
C THR A 164 -22.09 -13.90 -7.49
N ILE A 165 -20.92 -14.17 -6.91
CA ILE A 165 -20.66 -14.15 -5.46
C ILE A 165 -19.23 -13.66 -5.24
N TRP A 166 -18.99 -12.77 -4.31
CA TRP A 166 -17.65 -12.34 -3.91
C TRP A 166 -16.83 -13.51 -3.37
N LEU A 167 -15.56 -13.58 -3.74
CA LEU A 167 -14.62 -14.57 -3.21
C LEU A 167 -14.43 -14.44 -1.70
N PHE A 168 -14.74 -13.28 -1.14
CA PHE A 168 -14.81 -13.07 0.31
C PHE A 168 -15.68 -14.13 1.02
N PHE A 169 -16.87 -14.46 0.50
CA PHE A 169 -17.73 -15.47 1.09
C PHE A 169 -17.23 -16.88 0.86
N THR A 170 -16.67 -17.14 -0.33
CA THR A 170 -16.11 -18.45 -0.69
C THR A 170 -14.91 -18.81 0.19
N PHE A 171 -14.04 -17.84 0.46
CA PHE A 171 -12.84 -18.00 1.28
C PHE A 171 -12.98 -17.41 2.69
N PHE A 172 -14.19 -17.43 3.27
CA PHE A 172 -14.47 -16.83 4.57
C PHE A 172 -13.49 -17.26 5.68
N GLY A 173 -13.09 -18.54 5.70
CA GLY A 173 -12.11 -19.05 6.66
C GLY A 173 -10.69 -18.45 6.52
N LEU A 174 -10.35 -17.89 5.37
CA LEU A 174 -9.04 -17.29 5.10
C LEU A 174 -8.99 -15.77 5.34
N ILE A 175 -10.12 -15.13 5.61
CA ILE A 175 -10.20 -13.66 5.75
C ILE A 175 -9.31 -13.15 6.88
N GLY A 176 -9.26 -13.88 8.00
CA GLY A 176 -8.37 -13.55 9.11
C GLY A 176 -6.90 -13.52 8.68
N LEU A 177 -6.47 -14.49 7.87
CA LEU A 177 -5.13 -14.53 7.30
C LEU A 177 -4.89 -13.38 6.31
N VAL A 178 -5.85 -13.09 5.44
CA VAL A 178 -5.76 -11.95 4.49
C VAL A 178 -5.58 -10.64 5.21
N SER A 179 -6.35 -10.38 6.27
CA SER A 179 -6.23 -9.16 7.07
C SER A 179 -4.89 -9.05 7.78
N MET A 180 -4.37 -10.16 8.30
CA MET A 180 -3.04 -10.22 8.92
C MET A 180 -1.93 -9.94 7.88
N ILE A 181 -2.00 -10.58 6.72
CA ILE A 181 -1.05 -10.37 5.62
C ILE A 181 -1.05 -8.90 5.20
N PHE A 182 -2.23 -8.29 5.06
CA PHE A 182 -2.34 -6.87 4.71
C PHE A 182 -1.65 -5.95 5.74
N LEU A 183 -1.87 -6.17 7.03
CA LEU A 183 -1.25 -5.38 8.09
C LEU A 183 0.27 -5.54 8.13
N LEU A 184 0.75 -6.75 7.91
CA LEU A 184 2.18 -7.05 7.87
C LEU A 184 2.86 -6.45 6.63
N GLU A 185 2.22 -6.54 5.45
CA GLU A 185 2.75 -5.99 4.19
C GLU A 185 2.83 -4.47 4.21
N THR A 186 1.87 -3.84 4.88
CA THR A 186 1.86 -2.38 5.02
C THR A 186 2.70 -1.87 6.19
N SER A 187 3.41 -2.76 6.91
CA SER A 187 4.25 -2.42 8.06
C SER A 187 3.54 -1.51 9.08
N ARG A 188 2.25 -1.78 9.34
CA ARG A 188 1.45 -0.97 10.27
C ARG A 188 1.34 -1.61 11.65
N ALA A 189 1.16 -0.78 12.67
CA ALA A 189 0.95 -1.26 14.03
C ALA A 189 -0.21 -2.30 14.09
N PRO A 190 -0.03 -3.50 14.71
CA PRO A 190 1.02 -3.87 15.67
C PRO A 190 2.29 -4.48 15.06
N PHE A 191 2.43 -4.54 13.74
CA PHE A 191 3.52 -5.24 13.03
C PHE A 191 4.59 -4.30 12.47
N ASP A 192 4.71 -3.09 13.00
CA ASP A 192 5.72 -2.10 12.63
C ASP A 192 7.09 -2.43 13.27
N LEU A 193 7.64 -3.59 12.88
CA LEU A 193 8.92 -4.08 13.40
C LEU A 193 10.14 -3.42 12.74
N SER A 194 9.94 -2.87 11.54
CA SER A 194 10.99 -2.24 10.74
C SER A 194 11.36 -0.84 11.23
N GLU A 195 10.38 -0.10 11.74
CA GLU A 195 10.50 1.30 12.15
C GLU A 195 10.37 1.50 13.67
N ALA A 196 10.36 0.41 14.47
CA ALA A 196 10.17 0.48 15.92
C ALA A 196 11.10 1.52 16.55
N GLU A 197 10.58 2.75 16.74
CA GLU A 197 11.33 3.90 17.25
C GLU A 197 11.97 3.63 18.61
N SER A 198 11.33 2.82 19.43
CA SER A 198 11.81 2.47 20.77
C SER A 198 13.08 1.61 20.75
N GLU A 199 13.33 0.84 19.69
CA GLU A 199 14.45 -0.08 19.58
C GLU A 199 15.52 0.36 18.57
N LEU A 200 15.12 0.95 17.45
CA LEU A 200 15.96 1.20 16.27
C LEU A 200 16.04 2.68 15.86
N VAL A 201 15.50 3.59 16.68
CA VAL A 201 15.53 5.06 16.45
C VAL A 201 14.74 5.55 15.23
N GLY A 202 14.47 4.74 14.26
CA GLY A 202 13.79 5.06 13.00
C GLY A 202 14.05 4.01 11.91
N GLY A 203 14.52 2.83 12.32
CA GLY A 203 14.71 1.67 11.45
C GLY A 203 15.71 1.92 10.32
N TYR A 204 15.38 1.43 9.11
CA TYR A 204 16.25 1.50 7.94
C TYR A 204 16.39 2.92 7.36
N THR A 205 15.48 3.85 7.70
CA THR A 205 15.47 5.24 7.20
C THR A 205 16.20 6.24 8.10
N VAL A 206 16.83 5.81 9.21
CA VAL A 206 17.48 6.67 10.22
C VAL A 206 18.40 7.73 9.63
N GLU A 207 19.25 7.36 8.65
CA GLU A 207 20.22 8.25 8.04
C GLU A 207 19.65 9.11 6.89
N TYR A 208 18.45 8.77 6.42
CA TYR A 208 17.84 9.48 5.33
C TYR A 208 17.08 10.72 5.81
N GLY A 209 17.36 11.87 5.22
CA GLY A 209 16.72 13.15 5.54
C GLY A 209 16.21 13.89 4.32
N GLY A 210 15.36 14.88 4.53
CA GLY A 210 14.88 15.78 3.48
C GLY A 210 14.16 15.05 2.34
N PHE A 211 14.55 15.33 1.11
CA PHE A 211 13.95 14.78 -0.08
C PHE A 211 14.02 13.25 -0.18
N TYR A 212 15.14 12.63 0.20
CA TYR A 212 15.31 11.17 0.12
C TYR A 212 14.40 10.43 1.09
N PHE A 213 14.22 10.94 2.29
CA PHE A 213 13.20 10.41 3.21
C PHE A 213 11.79 10.52 2.63
N GLY A 214 11.49 11.67 1.97
CA GLY A 214 10.21 11.86 1.30
C GLY A 214 9.93 10.84 0.21
N LEU A 215 10.95 10.37 -0.53
CA LEU A 215 10.80 9.33 -1.55
C LEU A 215 10.46 7.96 -0.95
N TYR A 216 11.07 7.58 0.19
CA TYR A 216 10.71 6.34 0.90
C TYR A 216 9.27 6.40 1.40
N TYR A 217 8.92 7.48 2.09
CA TYR A 217 7.59 7.68 2.63
C TYR A 217 6.50 7.64 1.54
N LEU A 218 6.79 8.26 0.41
CA LEU A 218 5.91 8.19 -0.76
C LEU A 218 5.81 6.77 -1.32
N GLY A 219 6.91 6.03 -1.38
CA GLY A 219 6.93 4.62 -1.80
C GLY A 219 6.07 3.74 -0.90
N GLU A 220 6.19 3.85 0.41
CA GLU A 220 5.39 3.08 1.37
C GLU A 220 3.89 3.35 1.24
N TYR A 221 3.48 4.61 1.10
CA TYR A 221 2.07 4.94 0.91
C TYR A 221 1.54 4.50 -0.45
N LEU A 222 2.36 4.57 -1.51
CA LEU A 222 2.01 4.00 -2.82
C LEU A 222 1.76 2.51 -2.72
N HIS A 223 2.63 1.79 -2.04
CA HIS A 223 2.55 0.36 -1.82
C HIS A 223 1.31 -0.01 -0.99
N LEU A 224 1.09 0.64 0.15
CA LEU A 224 -0.09 0.46 0.99
C LEU A 224 -1.39 0.62 0.20
N PHE A 225 -1.50 1.71 -0.56
CA PHE A 225 -2.71 2.00 -1.32
C PHE A 225 -2.90 1.00 -2.47
N PHE A 226 -1.82 0.58 -3.13
CA PHE A 226 -1.87 -0.44 -4.17
C PHE A 226 -2.32 -1.80 -3.63
N PHE A 227 -1.78 -2.23 -2.48
CA PHE A 227 -2.23 -3.48 -1.85
C PHE A 227 -3.69 -3.45 -1.41
N SER A 228 -4.18 -2.31 -0.95
CA SER A 228 -5.61 -2.15 -0.65
C SER A 228 -6.49 -2.35 -1.90
N LEU A 229 -6.02 -1.86 -3.05
CA LEU A 229 -6.67 -2.09 -4.35
C LEU A 229 -6.62 -3.58 -4.73
N VAL A 230 -5.47 -4.23 -4.60
CA VAL A 230 -5.32 -5.66 -4.91
C VAL A 230 -6.28 -6.51 -4.07
N ILE A 231 -6.39 -6.26 -2.77
CA ILE A 231 -7.32 -6.98 -1.89
C ILE A 231 -8.78 -6.73 -2.30
N SER A 232 -9.13 -5.50 -2.65
CA SER A 232 -10.48 -5.18 -3.11
C SER A 232 -10.84 -5.92 -4.41
N VAL A 233 -9.91 -6.03 -5.34
CA VAL A 233 -10.08 -6.77 -6.60
C VAL A 233 -10.16 -8.29 -6.36
N LEU A 234 -9.29 -8.84 -5.50
CA LEU A 234 -9.22 -10.28 -5.27
C LEU A 234 -10.40 -10.82 -4.47
N PHE A 235 -10.94 -10.08 -3.49
CA PHE A 235 -11.94 -10.61 -2.56
C PHE A 235 -13.30 -9.92 -2.63
N PHE A 236 -13.37 -8.65 -3.03
CA PHE A 236 -14.58 -7.84 -3.03
C PHE A 236 -15.10 -7.49 -4.43
N GLY A 237 -14.57 -8.14 -5.48
CA GLY A 237 -15.04 -7.93 -6.84
C GLY A 237 -14.65 -6.61 -7.50
N GLY A 238 -13.74 -5.84 -6.86
CA GLY A 238 -13.24 -4.57 -7.42
C GLY A 238 -14.37 -3.57 -7.72
N TRP A 239 -14.71 -3.40 -8.99
CA TRP A 239 -15.75 -2.48 -9.47
C TRP A 239 -17.10 -3.15 -9.71
N GLU A 240 -17.21 -4.50 -9.66
CA GLU A 240 -18.45 -5.23 -9.88
C GLU A 240 -19.19 -5.46 -8.56
N LEU A 241 -20.51 -5.19 -8.59
CA LEU A 241 -21.39 -5.54 -7.49
C LEU A 241 -21.98 -6.94 -7.77
N PRO A 242 -21.92 -7.89 -6.84
CA PRO A 242 -22.46 -9.21 -7.05
C PRO A 242 -23.98 -9.17 -7.23
N ASN A 243 -24.49 -9.97 -8.15
CA ASN A 243 -25.91 -9.99 -8.52
C ASN A 243 -26.87 -10.19 -7.33
N PHE A 244 -26.46 -10.96 -6.31
CA PHE A 244 -27.28 -11.15 -5.11
C PHE A 244 -27.43 -9.86 -4.30
N LEU A 245 -26.41 -9.01 -4.25
CA LEU A 245 -26.46 -7.72 -3.55
C LEU A 245 -27.33 -6.72 -4.32
N ILE A 246 -27.25 -6.72 -5.64
CA ILE A 246 -28.12 -5.92 -6.51
C ILE A 246 -29.57 -6.31 -6.29
N PHE A 247 -29.87 -7.62 -6.30
CA PHE A 247 -31.20 -8.14 -6.03
C PHE A 247 -31.71 -7.76 -4.63
N PHE A 248 -30.85 -7.87 -3.60
CA PHE A 248 -31.20 -7.49 -2.24
C PHE A 248 -31.46 -5.99 -2.09
N LEU A 249 -30.64 -5.13 -2.73
CA LEU A 249 -30.84 -3.68 -2.73
C LEU A 249 -32.12 -3.27 -3.46
N LEU A 250 -32.44 -3.92 -4.59
CA LEU A 250 -33.70 -3.69 -5.29
C LEU A 250 -34.90 -4.09 -4.42
N HIS A 251 -34.82 -5.22 -3.74
CA HIS A 251 -35.88 -5.68 -2.85
C HIS A 251 -36.07 -4.77 -1.62
N LEU A 252 -35.00 -4.23 -1.07
CA LEU A 252 -35.06 -3.21 -0.01
C LEU A 252 -35.68 -1.89 -0.52
N TYR A 253 -35.38 -1.51 -1.75
CA TYR A 253 -35.99 -0.32 -2.38
C TYR A 253 -37.49 -0.50 -2.57
N ASP A 254 -37.93 -1.67 -3.04
CA ASP A 254 -39.33 -2.01 -3.20
C ASP A 254 -40.08 -2.04 -1.86
N LEU A 255 -39.45 -2.56 -0.79
CA LEU A 255 -40.02 -2.52 0.56
C LEU A 255 -40.17 -1.09 1.08
N ASN A 256 -39.20 -0.19 0.85
CA ASN A 256 -39.31 1.21 1.25
C ASN A 256 -40.40 1.96 0.46
N SER A 257 -40.63 1.61 -0.81
CA SER A 257 -41.75 2.16 -1.60
C SER A 257 -43.10 1.69 -1.09
N PHE A 258 -43.15 0.49 -0.49
CA PHE A 258 -44.39 -0.07 0.10
C PHE A 258 -44.73 0.56 1.46
N PHE A 259 -43.72 1.03 2.22
CA PHE A 259 -43.91 1.75 3.50
C PHE A 259 -44.13 3.25 3.35
N SER A 260 -44.00 3.80 2.13
CA SER A 260 -44.21 5.23 1.83
C SER A 260 -45.61 5.52 1.24
N LEU A 261 -46.51 4.55 1.11
CA LEU A 261 -47.92 4.62 0.80
C LEU A 261 -48.74 4.43 2.07
#